data_5c693c773f7ec7463656bcc64e10af5a
#
_entry.id   5c693c773f7ec7463656bcc64e10af5a
#
_cell.length_a   1.000
_cell.length_b   1.000
_cell.length_c   1.000
_cell.angle_alpha   90.00
_cell.angle_beta   90.00
_cell.angle_gamma   90.00
#
_symmetry.space_group_name_H-M   'P 1'
#
loop_
_entity.id
_entity.type
_entity.pdbx_description
1 polymer ?
#
loop_
_entity_poly.entity_id
_entity_poly.type
_entity_poly.pdbx_seq_one_letter_code
_entity_poly.pdbx_strand_id
1 'polypeptide(L)'
;MRDLLPLLMATINKPSSSSKKIFGEGLTFDDVLLLPAYSEVLPREVNTSARLTKNITLKIPMLSAAMDTVTEAKLAIALAREGGLGFLHKNMSIESQAAQVRKVKRSESGLILDPITLQLDATIGDALILMKENKIGGIPIVDQNGKLAGILTNRDLRFEDNMKRPVNELMTSENLITAPEGTDLKKAQSILRKYKIEKLPVVNKKGILKGLITYRDILQVHNHPLAAKDQFGRLLVGAGVGITKDIGDRVYALQQVGVDVIVLDSAHGHTKGVIDALKKIKKDFKGLEVIAGNIATASGAKALADAGADAIKVGIGPGSICTTRIVAGAGVPQITALMEASSAIKNKDIGIIADGGIRYTGDMVKAIAAGADCVMMGGVFAGTEESPGETIIYEGRKFKQYRGMGSLGAMAQGSSDRYFQDGETQSKKYVPEGIEGRIAYKGFLYEVVHQFAGGLRAGMGYCGAKDIHELQQATFIQITNAGMRESHPHDVEITREAPNYSR
;
A
#
# COMPACT_ATOMS: atom_id res chain seq x y z
N MET A 1 -29.22 45.45 -3.09
CA MET A 1 -29.61 44.06 -2.96
C MET A 1 -28.35 43.18 -2.94
N ARG A 2 -27.58 43.35 -1.92
CA ARG A 2 -26.47 42.49 -1.48
C ARG A 2 -26.73 42.28 0.00
N ASP A 3 -26.67 41.07 0.48
CA ASP A 3 -26.88 40.65 1.87
C ASP A 3 -28.11 39.77 2.10
N LEU A 4 -28.09 38.54 1.54
CA LEU A 4 -28.91 37.43 2.03
C LEU A 4 -28.37 36.08 1.52
N LEU A 5 -27.14 35.74 1.93
CA LEU A 5 -26.63 34.35 1.89
C LEU A 5 -25.52 34.23 2.91
N PRO A 6 -25.83 34.04 4.17
CA PRO A 6 -25.20 32.97 4.92
C PRO A 6 -26.15 32.42 5.99
N LEU A 7 -26.92 31.40 5.68
CA LEU A 7 -27.65 30.65 6.71
C LEU A 7 -28.18 29.34 6.15
N LEU A 8 -27.26 28.44 5.80
CA LEU A 8 -27.53 26.99 5.77
C LEU A 8 -26.22 26.22 6.02
N MET A 9 -25.44 26.66 6.98
CA MET A 9 -24.68 25.72 7.76
C MET A 9 -25.69 25.06 8.67
N ALA A 10 -26.06 23.83 8.36
CA ALA A 10 -26.82 23.00 9.24
C ALA A 10 -26.11 23.05 10.60
N THR A 11 -26.71 23.69 11.56
CA THR A 11 -26.35 23.62 12.97
C THR A 11 -26.36 22.14 13.31
N ILE A 12 -25.15 21.55 13.41
CA ILE A 12 -24.99 20.31 14.16
C ILE A 12 -25.54 20.67 15.53
N ASN A 13 -26.72 20.18 15.85
CA ASN A 13 -27.41 20.42 17.11
C ASN A 13 -26.44 20.11 18.24
N LYS A 14 -25.92 21.16 18.91
CA LYS A 14 -25.22 20.98 20.19
C LYS A 14 -26.20 20.25 21.10
N PRO A 15 -25.83 19.10 21.67
CA PRO A 15 -26.74 18.33 22.52
C PRO A 15 -27.29 19.23 23.62
N SER A 16 -28.60 19.21 23.83
CA SER A 16 -29.27 19.89 24.96
C SER A 16 -28.61 19.43 26.26
N SER A 17 -28.60 20.28 27.26
CA SER A 17 -27.91 20.09 28.55
C SER A 17 -28.25 18.82 29.36
N SER A 18 -29.15 18.00 28.87
CA SER A 18 -29.61 16.75 29.56
C SER A 18 -28.88 15.47 29.13
N SER A 19 -27.98 15.48 28.11
CA SER A 19 -27.28 14.27 27.69
C SER A 19 -25.89 14.53 27.13
N LYS A 20 -24.94 14.88 28.00
CA LYS A 20 -23.50 14.90 27.71
C LYS A 20 -22.91 13.54 27.24
N LYS A 21 -23.70 12.48 27.24
CA LYS A 21 -23.28 11.11 26.87
C LYS A 21 -23.45 10.79 25.38
N ILE A 22 -24.33 11.48 24.66
CA ILE A 22 -24.58 11.29 23.24
C ILE A 22 -23.84 12.39 22.48
N PHE A 23 -22.86 11.99 21.67
CA PHE A 23 -22.03 12.89 20.87
C PHE A 23 -22.81 13.49 19.67
N GLY A 24 -23.68 12.69 19.07
CA GLY A 24 -24.49 13.07 17.92
C GLY A 24 -24.86 11.87 17.07
N GLU A 25 -25.32 12.13 15.85
CA GLU A 25 -25.59 11.13 14.83
C GLU A 25 -24.32 10.79 14.07
N GLY A 26 -24.04 9.49 13.86
CA GLY A 26 -22.89 9.01 13.13
C GLY A 26 -23.27 8.59 11.71
N LEU A 27 -22.58 9.10 10.70
CA LEU A 27 -22.83 8.84 9.29
C LEU A 27 -21.80 7.87 8.69
N THR A 28 -22.28 6.91 7.89
CA THR A 28 -21.48 6.01 7.07
C THR A 28 -21.61 6.36 5.59
N PHE A 29 -20.95 5.61 4.70
CA PHE A 29 -21.00 5.87 3.25
C PHE A 29 -22.41 5.76 2.66
N ASP A 30 -23.27 4.92 3.23
CA ASP A 30 -24.64 4.72 2.76
C ASP A 30 -25.59 5.85 3.19
N ASP A 31 -25.20 6.68 4.15
CA ASP A 31 -26.04 7.76 4.66
C ASP A 31 -25.91 9.08 3.87
N VAL A 32 -24.95 9.15 2.95
CA VAL A 32 -24.62 10.39 2.25
C VAL A 32 -24.38 10.19 0.76
N LEU A 33 -24.67 11.25 -0.04
CA LEU A 33 -24.20 11.40 -1.40
C LEU A 33 -23.49 12.74 -1.54
N LEU A 34 -22.60 12.86 -2.53
CA LEU A 34 -21.99 14.13 -2.89
C LEU A 34 -22.97 14.94 -3.77
N LEU A 35 -23.07 16.24 -3.49
CA LEU A 35 -23.83 17.14 -4.36
C LEU A 35 -23.04 17.39 -5.64
N PRO A 36 -23.65 17.17 -6.82
CA PRO A 36 -23.07 17.60 -8.08
C PRO A 36 -22.87 19.12 -8.10
N ALA A 37 -21.74 19.56 -8.65
CA ALA A 37 -21.40 20.97 -8.76
C ALA A 37 -21.10 21.35 -10.22
N TYR A 38 -21.06 22.64 -10.51
CA TYR A 38 -20.58 23.12 -11.81
C TYR A 38 -19.17 22.62 -12.06
N SER A 39 -18.93 22.05 -13.24
CA SER A 39 -17.67 21.43 -13.59
C SER A 39 -17.14 21.96 -14.93
N GLU A 40 -15.88 22.38 -14.94
CA GLU A 40 -15.10 22.71 -16.13
C GLU A 40 -14.05 21.65 -16.44
N VAL A 41 -14.02 20.56 -15.66
CA VAL A 41 -13.03 19.49 -15.82
C VAL A 41 -13.67 18.20 -16.31
N LEU A 42 -13.01 17.55 -17.25
CA LEU A 42 -13.43 16.23 -17.71
C LEU A 42 -12.77 15.12 -16.85
N PRO A 43 -13.45 13.98 -16.62
CA PRO A 43 -12.89 12.90 -15.81
C PRO A 43 -11.49 12.44 -16.22
N ARG A 44 -11.13 12.54 -17.51
CA ARG A 44 -9.79 12.17 -18.02
C ARG A 44 -8.70 13.19 -17.68
N GLU A 45 -9.07 14.42 -17.29
CA GLU A 45 -8.17 15.56 -17.09
C GLU A 45 -7.84 15.79 -15.61
N VAL A 46 -8.59 15.14 -14.70
CA VAL A 46 -8.38 15.30 -13.25
C VAL A 46 -7.08 14.66 -12.80
N ASN A 47 -6.45 15.28 -11.80
CA ASN A 47 -5.26 14.76 -11.15
C ASN A 47 -5.63 13.94 -9.90
N THR A 48 -5.42 12.62 -9.96
CA THR A 48 -5.69 11.69 -8.85
C THR A 48 -4.51 11.52 -7.89
N SER A 49 -3.42 12.26 -8.08
CA SER A 49 -2.26 12.17 -7.20
C SER A 49 -2.62 12.65 -5.80
N ALA A 50 -2.21 11.88 -4.80
CA ALA A 50 -2.54 12.12 -3.41
C ALA A 50 -1.30 12.05 -2.52
N ARG A 51 -1.26 12.89 -1.51
CA ARG A 51 -0.21 12.89 -0.51
C ARG A 51 -0.51 11.84 0.56
N LEU A 52 0.37 10.85 0.71
CA LEU A 52 0.27 9.89 1.80
C LEU A 52 0.92 10.42 3.08
N THR A 53 2.13 10.96 2.95
CA THR A 53 2.89 11.62 4.01
C THR A 53 3.54 12.89 3.45
N LYS A 54 4.30 13.61 4.26
CA LYS A 54 5.02 14.80 3.78
C LYS A 54 5.96 14.49 2.60
N ASN A 55 6.58 13.30 2.59
CA ASN A 55 7.62 12.94 1.61
C ASN A 55 7.14 11.90 0.58
N ILE A 56 5.97 11.29 0.78
CA ILE A 56 5.43 10.27 -0.13
C ILE A 56 4.15 10.78 -0.78
N THR A 57 4.20 10.89 -2.11
CA THR A 57 3.04 11.19 -2.97
C THR A 57 2.78 10.01 -3.89
N LEU A 58 1.54 9.55 -3.93
CA LEU A 58 1.07 8.47 -4.79
C LEU A 58 0.40 9.03 -6.04
N LYS A 59 0.36 8.24 -7.12
CA LYS A 59 -0.35 8.61 -8.36
C LYS A 59 -1.85 8.33 -8.29
N ILE A 60 -2.24 7.38 -7.44
CA ILE A 60 -3.63 7.07 -7.09
C ILE A 60 -3.74 6.94 -5.56
N PRO A 61 -4.84 7.37 -4.93
CA PRO A 61 -4.99 7.38 -3.48
C PRO A 61 -5.38 6.01 -2.89
N MET A 62 -4.77 4.93 -3.38
CA MET A 62 -5.14 3.56 -3.03
C MET A 62 -4.04 2.84 -2.28
N LEU A 63 -4.38 2.28 -1.12
CA LEU A 63 -3.50 1.49 -0.27
C LEU A 63 -4.10 0.11 -0.04
N SER A 64 -3.27 -0.95 0.01
CA SER A 64 -3.74 -2.26 0.43
C SER A 64 -3.45 -2.51 1.90
N ALA A 65 -4.40 -3.13 2.60
CA ALA A 65 -4.34 -3.35 4.03
C ALA A 65 -3.25 -4.38 4.42
N ALA A 66 -2.61 -4.15 5.56
CA ALA A 66 -1.59 -5.04 6.13
C ALA A 66 -2.23 -6.30 6.76
N MET A 67 -2.90 -7.11 5.94
CA MET A 67 -3.62 -8.32 6.36
C MET A 67 -3.05 -9.54 5.65
N ASP A 68 -2.98 -10.66 6.36
CA ASP A 68 -2.32 -11.89 5.91
C ASP A 68 -3.01 -12.63 4.75
N THR A 69 -4.26 -12.26 4.44
CA THR A 69 -4.99 -12.71 3.25
C THR A 69 -5.12 -11.61 2.18
N VAL A 70 -4.45 -10.47 2.35
CA VAL A 70 -4.54 -9.34 1.42
C VAL A 70 -3.19 -8.99 0.81
N THR A 71 -2.16 -8.66 1.62
CA THR A 71 -0.96 -8.05 1.09
C THR A 71 0.32 -8.80 1.45
N GLU A 72 0.87 -9.45 0.46
CA GLU A 72 2.27 -9.86 0.37
C GLU A 72 2.97 -9.20 -0.84
N ALA A 73 4.23 -9.55 -1.10
CA ALA A 73 5.02 -8.91 -2.16
C ALA A 73 4.36 -8.93 -3.55
N LYS A 74 3.62 -10.00 -3.91
CA LYS A 74 2.95 -10.10 -5.23
C LYS A 74 1.93 -8.96 -5.40
N LEU A 75 1.06 -8.77 -4.42
CA LEU A 75 0.05 -7.71 -4.45
C LEU A 75 0.70 -6.32 -4.29
N ALA A 76 1.66 -6.17 -3.38
CA ALA A 76 2.35 -4.89 -3.18
C ALA A 76 3.05 -4.40 -4.46
N ILE A 77 3.70 -5.30 -5.21
CA ILE A 77 4.29 -5.00 -6.52
C ILE A 77 3.22 -4.56 -7.52
N ALA A 78 2.14 -5.32 -7.64
CA ALA A 78 1.07 -5.03 -8.59
C ALA A 78 0.43 -3.65 -8.30
N LEU A 79 0.14 -3.35 -7.03
CA LEU A 79 -0.47 -2.07 -6.65
C LEU A 79 0.48 -0.89 -6.83
N ALA A 80 1.77 -1.06 -6.52
CA ALA A 80 2.77 -0.01 -6.73
C ALA A 80 2.98 0.30 -8.23
N ARG A 81 2.86 -0.68 -9.13
CA ARG A 81 2.86 -0.50 -10.59
C ARG A 81 1.72 0.37 -11.09
N GLU A 82 0.57 0.26 -10.47
CA GLU A 82 -0.61 1.10 -10.77
C GLU A 82 -0.56 2.47 -10.08
N GLY A 83 0.47 2.75 -9.29
CA GLY A 83 0.67 4.05 -8.65
C GLY A 83 0.13 4.18 -7.22
N GLY A 84 -0.35 3.08 -6.62
CA GLY A 84 -0.73 2.97 -5.22
C GLY A 84 0.41 2.45 -4.33
N LEU A 85 0.11 1.97 -3.12
CA LEU A 85 1.09 1.43 -2.19
C LEU A 85 0.54 0.26 -1.38
N GLY A 86 1.27 -0.86 -1.35
CA GLY A 86 0.93 -2.05 -0.57
C GLY A 86 1.62 -2.09 0.79
N PHE A 87 0.86 -2.46 1.85
CA PHE A 87 1.40 -2.67 3.19
C PHE A 87 1.51 -4.16 3.50
N LEU A 88 2.73 -4.66 3.60
CA LEU A 88 3.02 -6.05 3.97
C LEU A 88 2.59 -6.33 5.41
N HIS A 89 1.90 -7.45 5.63
CA HIS A 89 1.43 -7.84 6.95
C HIS A 89 2.59 -8.31 7.87
N LYS A 90 2.34 -8.31 9.18
CA LYS A 90 3.33 -8.72 10.21
C LYS A 90 3.17 -10.16 10.71
N ASN A 91 2.13 -10.90 10.27
CA ASN A 91 1.91 -12.30 10.67
C ASN A 91 2.94 -13.23 10.01
N MET A 92 4.21 -12.94 10.23
CA MET A 92 5.37 -13.70 9.77
C MET A 92 6.61 -13.29 10.58
N SER A 93 7.70 -14.05 10.48
CA SER A 93 8.95 -13.67 11.15
C SER A 93 9.52 -12.35 10.62
N ILE A 94 10.41 -11.72 11.38
CA ILE A 94 11.09 -10.48 10.99
C ILE A 94 11.83 -10.67 9.68
N GLU A 95 12.56 -11.78 9.55
CA GLU A 95 13.33 -12.14 8.35
C GLU A 95 12.44 -12.33 7.12
N SER A 96 11.30 -13.00 7.30
CA SER A 96 10.33 -13.20 6.22
C SER A 96 9.73 -11.89 5.74
N GLN A 97 9.35 -11.00 6.66
CA GLN A 97 8.80 -9.69 6.30
C GLN A 97 9.85 -8.82 5.59
N ALA A 98 11.09 -8.81 6.09
CA ALA A 98 12.22 -8.14 5.44
C ALA A 98 12.52 -8.72 4.04
N ALA A 99 12.41 -10.04 3.88
CA ALA A 99 12.55 -10.69 2.57
C ALA A 99 11.43 -10.28 1.59
N GLN A 100 10.20 -10.12 2.06
CA GLN A 100 9.08 -9.59 1.26
C GLN A 100 9.35 -8.15 0.80
N VAL A 101 9.80 -7.26 1.70
CA VAL A 101 10.21 -5.89 1.33
C VAL A 101 11.30 -5.92 0.26
N ARG A 102 12.35 -6.70 0.48
CA ARG A 102 13.47 -6.85 -0.49
C ARG A 102 12.97 -7.32 -1.85
N LYS A 103 12.00 -8.25 -1.88
CA LYS A 103 11.38 -8.73 -3.11
C LYS A 103 10.65 -7.62 -3.87
N VAL A 104 9.92 -6.75 -3.18
CA VAL A 104 9.28 -5.57 -3.80
C VAL A 104 10.33 -4.60 -4.34
N LYS A 105 11.32 -4.24 -3.52
CA LYS A 105 12.40 -3.30 -3.90
C LYS A 105 13.24 -3.79 -5.09
N ARG A 106 13.39 -5.10 -5.26
CA ARG A 106 14.13 -5.72 -6.37
C ARG A 106 13.27 -5.98 -7.61
N SER A 107 11.94 -5.92 -7.49
CA SER A 107 11.04 -6.25 -8.62
C SER A 107 11.13 -5.27 -9.78
N GLU A 108 11.34 -4.01 -9.46
CA GLU A 108 11.66 -2.94 -10.41
C GLU A 108 12.68 -2.00 -9.76
N SER A 109 13.80 -1.81 -10.43
CA SER A 109 14.73 -0.78 -10.05
C SER A 109 15.28 -0.17 -11.32
N GLY A 110 15.23 1.15 -11.45
CA GLY A 110 15.92 1.81 -12.55
C GLY A 110 17.43 1.58 -12.49
N LEU A 111 17.95 1.35 -11.29
CA LEU A 111 19.32 0.99 -10.99
C LEU A 111 19.32 0.02 -9.80
N ILE A 112 19.76 -1.20 -10.02
CA ILE A 112 19.99 -2.18 -8.95
C ILE A 112 21.24 -1.75 -8.18
N LEU A 113 21.08 -1.13 -7.01
CA LEU A 113 22.18 -0.56 -6.21
C LEU A 113 23.08 -1.61 -5.56
N ASP A 114 22.56 -2.80 -5.32
CA ASP A 114 23.29 -3.93 -4.72
C ASP A 114 23.05 -5.18 -5.55
N PRO A 115 23.68 -5.26 -6.75
CA PRO A 115 23.52 -6.41 -7.62
C PRO A 115 24.17 -7.65 -6.99
N ILE A 116 23.54 -8.80 -7.21
CA ILE A 116 24.16 -10.08 -6.86
C ILE A 116 25.43 -10.24 -7.68
N THR A 117 26.54 -10.50 -7.02
CA THR A 117 27.86 -10.66 -7.63
C THR A 117 28.47 -12.02 -7.30
N LEU A 118 29.45 -12.43 -8.09
CA LEU A 118 30.33 -13.56 -7.79
C LEU A 118 31.79 -13.11 -7.82
N GLN A 119 32.62 -13.83 -7.12
CA GLN A 119 34.08 -13.67 -7.16
C GLN A 119 34.66 -14.36 -8.39
N LEU A 120 35.88 -13.98 -8.80
CA LEU A 120 36.58 -14.52 -9.97
C LEU A 120 36.83 -16.03 -9.93
N ASP A 121 36.98 -16.60 -8.73
CA ASP A 121 37.23 -18.01 -8.47
C ASP A 121 35.99 -18.87 -8.32
N ALA A 122 34.80 -18.27 -8.36
CA ALA A 122 33.54 -19.01 -8.32
C ALA A 122 33.37 -19.89 -9.57
N THR A 123 32.55 -20.94 -9.43
CA THR A 123 32.32 -21.91 -10.51
C THR A 123 31.07 -21.57 -11.32
N ILE A 124 30.93 -22.15 -12.51
CA ILE A 124 29.72 -22.09 -13.32
C ILE A 124 28.52 -22.69 -12.55
N GLY A 125 28.74 -23.73 -11.76
CA GLY A 125 27.70 -24.33 -10.89
C GLY A 125 27.16 -23.32 -9.87
N ASP A 126 28.05 -22.57 -9.20
CA ASP A 126 27.64 -21.51 -8.27
C ASP A 126 26.84 -20.42 -8.97
N ALA A 127 27.25 -20.02 -10.16
CA ALA A 127 26.55 -19.03 -10.95
C ALA A 127 25.12 -19.48 -11.33
N LEU A 128 24.94 -20.71 -11.76
CA LEU A 128 23.65 -21.28 -12.14
C LEU A 128 22.70 -21.39 -10.94
N ILE A 129 23.21 -21.82 -9.78
CA ILE A 129 22.43 -21.88 -8.52
C ILE A 129 21.92 -20.47 -8.17
N LEU A 130 22.82 -19.50 -8.12
CA LEU A 130 22.48 -18.11 -7.81
C LEU A 130 21.49 -17.49 -8.81
N MET A 131 21.67 -17.75 -10.11
CA MET A 131 20.76 -17.29 -11.14
C MET A 131 19.35 -17.89 -11.00
N LYS A 132 19.28 -19.20 -10.69
CA LYS A 132 18.01 -19.92 -10.51
C LYS A 132 17.26 -19.43 -9.25
N GLU A 133 17.96 -19.36 -8.13
CA GLU A 133 17.37 -18.92 -6.85
C GLU A 133 16.85 -17.49 -6.92
N ASN A 134 17.60 -16.60 -7.58
CA ASN A 134 17.27 -15.18 -7.67
C ASN A 134 16.51 -14.81 -8.94
N LYS A 135 16.25 -15.76 -9.84
CA LYS A 135 15.55 -15.56 -11.13
C LYS A 135 16.18 -14.46 -11.99
N ILE A 136 17.51 -14.40 -12.03
CA ILE A 136 18.29 -13.43 -12.78
C ILE A 136 19.00 -14.10 -13.96
N GLY A 137 19.17 -13.37 -15.06
CA GLY A 137 19.81 -13.87 -16.29
C GLY A 137 21.24 -13.38 -16.49
N GLY A 138 21.93 -12.95 -15.44
CA GLY A 138 23.33 -12.58 -15.48
C GLY A 138 23.81 -11.91 -14.22
N ILE A 139 25.10 -12.11 -13.92
CA ILE A 139 25.75 -11.74 -12.68
C ILE A 139 27.04 -10.98 -12.99
N PRO A 140 27.27 -9.77 -12.46
CA PRO A 140 28.56 -9.11 -12.47
C PRO A 140 29.57 -9.91 -11.65
N ILE A 141 30.77 -10.06 -12.19
CA ILE A 141 31.90 -10.70 -11.54
C ILE A 141 32.84 -9.61 -10.99
N VAL A 142 33.20 -9.70 -9.72
CA VAL A 142 34.01 -8.68 -9.05
C VAL A 142 35.26 -9.33 -8.41
N ASP A 143 36.29 -8.53 -8.20
CA ASP A 143 37.44 -8.92 -7.39
C ASP A 143 37.16 -8.74 -5.89
N GLN A 144 38.12 -9.10 -5.06
CA GLN A 144 38.04 -9.00 -3.58
C GLN A 144 37.82 -7.55 -3.09
N ASN A 145 38.12 -6.54 -3.91
CA ASN A 145 37.94 -5.13 -3.59
C ASN A 145 36.59 -4.58 -4.14
N GLY A 146 35.76 -5.43 -4.74
CA GLY A 146 34.49 -5.04 -5.36
C GLY A 146 34.65 -4.33 -6.72
N LYS A 147 35.86 -4.37 -7.31
CA LYS A 147 36.09 -3.83 -8.67
C LYS A 147 35.52 -4.79 -9.70
N LEU A 148 34.80 -4.26 -10.65
CA LEU A 148 34.19 -5.03 -11.74
C LEU A 148 35.26 -5.67 -12.62
N ALA A 149 35.24 -7.00 -12.73
CA ALA A 149 36.14 -7.79 -13.55
C ALA A 149 35.48 -8.28 -14.83
N GLY A 150 34.18 -8.55 -14.80
CA GLY A 150 33.44 -9.04 -15.95
C GLY A 150 31.94 -9.16 -15.69
N ILE A 151 31.22 -9.73 -16.63
CA ILE A 151 29.82 -10.12 -16.49
C ILE A 151 29.59 -11.48 -17.09
N LEU A 152 28.85 -12.34 -16.38
CA LEU A 152 28.44 -13.67 -16.82
C LEU A 152 26.91 -13.66 -17.05
N THR A 153 26.47 -14.12 -18.22
CA THR A 153 25.04 -14.07 -18.60
C THR A 153 24.55 -15.42 -19.10
N ASN A 154 23.21 -15.60 -19.19
CA ASN A 154 22.60 -16.79 -19.78
C ASN A 154 23.10 -17.08 -21.21
N ARG A 155 23.59 -16.06 -21.94
CA ARG A 155 24.15 -16.23 -23.29
C ARG A 155 25.47 -16.99 -23.20
N ASP A 156 26.31 -16.66 -22.24
CA ASP A 156 27.62 -17.26 -22.03
C ASP A 156 27.47 -18.71 -21.54
N LEU A 157 26.44 -19.00 -20.75
CA LEU A 157 26.16 -20.30 -20.15
C LEU A 157 25.40 -21.28 -21.04
N ARG A 158 24.92 -20.85 -22.22
CA ARG A 158 23.95 -21.60 -23.04
C ARG A 158 24.38 -23.02 -23.43
N PHE A 159 25.66 -23.22 -23.64
CA PHE A 159 26.25 -24.48 -24.12
C PHE A 159 27.36 -24.97 -23.19
N GLU A 160 27.38 -24.53 -21.93
CA GLU A 160 28.44 -24.90 -20.98
C GLU A 160 27.92 -26.02 -20.07
N ASP A 161 28.57 -27.18 -20.15
CA ASP A 161 28.22 -28.37 -19.39
C ASP A 161 29.16 -28.62 -18.19
N ASN A 162 30.34 -27.97 -18.16
CA ASN A 162 31.30 -28.14 -17.08
C ASN A 162 30.99 -27.23 -15.88
N MET A 163 30.23 -27.74 -14.95
CA MET A 163 29.82 -27.01 -13.74
C MET A 163 30.98 -26.60 -12.81
N LYS A 164 32.16 -27.25 -12.93
CA LYS A 164 33.37 -26.94 -12.13
C LYS A 164 34.28 -25.90 -12.78
N ARG A 165 33.97 -25.49 -14.00
CA ARG A 165 34.74 -24.48 -14.71
C ARG A 165 34.67 -23.14 -13.99
N PRO A 166 35.80 -22.40 -13.76
CA PRO A 166 35.78 -21.08 -13.17
C PRO A 166 35.05 -20.05 -14.05
N VAL A 167 34.31 -19.13 -13.41
CA VAL A 167 33.51 -18.10 -14.14
C VAL A 167 34.38 -17.13 -14.93
N ASN A 168 35.64 -16.88 -14.51
CA ASN A 168 36.56 -15.98 -15.18
C ASN A 168 36.99 -16.45 -16.57
N GLU A 169 36.86 -17.74 -16.89
CA GLU A 169 37.18 -18.30 -18.21
C GLU A 169 36.03 -18.13 -19.23
N LEU A 170 34.82 -17.85 -18.75
CA LEU A 170 33.64 -17.78 -19.61
C LEU A 170 32.98 -16.40 -19.62
N MET A 171 33.22 -15.58 -18.56
CA MET A 171 32.64 -14.25 -18.47
C MET A 171 33.09 -13.32 -19.59
N THR A 172 32.27 -12.36 -19.96
CA THR A 172 32.68 -11.24 -20.79
C THR A 172 33.53 -10.27 -19.96
N SER A 173 34.82 -10.18 -20.24
CA SER A 173 35.79 -9.29 -19.57
C SER A 173 36.41 -8.26 -20.53
N GLU A 174 36.61 -8.65 -21.77
CA GLU A 174 37.15 -7.76 -22.82
C GLU A 174 36.04 -6.84 -23.36
N ASN A 175 36.38 -5.56 -23.62
CA ASN A 175 35.44 -4.56 -24.11
C ASN A 175 34.16 -4.43 -23.29
N LEU A 176 34.26 -4.63 -21.98
CA LEU A 176 33.14 -4.57 -21.05
C LEU A 176 32.51 -3.17 -21.07
N ILE A 177 31.27 -3.09 -21.51
CA ILE A 177 30.52 -1.85 -21.54
C ILE A 177 29.98 -1.54 -20.15
N THR A 178 30.33 -0.37 -19.62
CA THR A 178 29.91 0.13 -18.32
C THR A 178 29.35 1.54 -18.42
N ALA A 179 28.64 1.97 -17.40
CA ALA A 179 28.18 3.34 -17.24
C ALA A 179 28.75 3.96 -15.94
N PRO A 180 29.01 5.26 -15.92
CA PRO A 180 29.40 5.95 -14.70
C PRO A 180 28.24 6.05 -13.70
N GLU A 181 28.57 6.11 -12.41
CA GLU A 181 27.62 6.43 -11.35
C GLU A 181 26.86 7.73 -11.67
N GLY A 182 25.54 7.75 -11.43
CA GLY A 182 24.67 8.87 -11.79
C GLY A 182 24.12 8.84 -13.22
N THR A 183 24.37 7.79 -13.99
CA THR A 183 23.78 7.63 -15.33
C THR A 183 22.26 7.51 -15.23
N ASP A 184 21.53 8.38 -15.92
CA ASP A 184 20.08 8.31 -16.03
C ASP A 184 19.62 7.17 -16.96
N LEU A 185 18.35 6.75 -16.79
CA LEU A 185 17.79 5.63 -17.56
C LEU A 185 17.73 5.88 -19.07
N LYS A 186 17.58 7.13 -19.54
CA LYS A 186 17.55 7.44 -20.96
C LYS A 186 18.93 7.23 -21.61
N LYS A 187 20.00 7.67 -20.91
CA LYS A 187 21.39 7.41 -21.33
C LYS A 187 21.70 5.91 -21.29
N ALA A 188 21.29 5.22 -20.19
CA ALA A 188 21.45 3.78 -20.08
C ALA A 188 20.75 3.04 -21.25
N GLN A 189 19.53 3.41 -21.59
CA GLN A 189 18.78 2.86 -22.72
C GLN A 189 19.56 3.05 -24.06
N SER A 190 20.11 4.24 -24.27
CA SER A 190 20.90 4.54 -25.48
C SER A 190 22.14 3.66 -25.57
N ILE A 191 22.84 3.43 -24.44
CA ILE A 191 24.00 2.54 -24.35
C ILE A 191 23.60 1.10 -24.63
N LEU A 192 22.59 0.56 -23.92
CA LEU A 192 22.09 -0.80 -24.10
C LEU A 192 21.70 -1.06 -25.58
N ARG A 193 20.99 -0.10 -26.20
CA ARG A 193 20.58 -0.18 -27.60
C ARG A 193 21.79 -0.14 -28.57
N LYS A 194 22.75 0.79 -28.36
CA LYS A 194 23.93 0.95 -29.20
C LYS A 194 24.78 -0.30 -29.23
N TYR A 195 25.04 -0.89 -28.07
CA TYR A 195 25.90 -2.05 -27.91
C TYR A 195 25.17 -3.40 -27.96
N LYS A 196 23.83 -3.37 -28.11
CA LYS A 196 22.96 -4.57 -28.18
C LYS A 196 23.14 -5.50 -26.94
N ILE A 197 23.31 -4.91 -25.78
CA ILE A 197 23.45 -5.60 -24.49
C ILE A 197 22.20 -5.44 -23.64
N GLU A 198 21.92 -6.40 -22.75
CA GLU A 198 20.74 -6.39 -21.87
C GLU A 198 21.05 -5.90 -20.44
N LYS A 199 22.34 -5.86 -20.09
CA LYS A 199 22.82 -5.52 -18.75
C LYS A 199 23.96 -4.54 -18.85
N LEU A 200 23.88 -3.47 -18.06
CA LEU A 200 24.84 -2.37 -18.04
C LEU A 200 25.34 -2.17 -16.61
N PRO A 201 26.51 -2.69 -16.26
CA PRO A 201 27.14 -2.43 -14.97
C PRO A 201 27.42 -0.94 -14.79
N VAL A 202 27.13 -0.41 -13.61
CA VAL A 202 27.42 0.97 -13.23
C VAL A 202 28.59 0.99 -12.27
N VAL A 203 29.63 1.73 -12.60
CA VAL A 203 30.88 1.77 -11.84
C VAL A 203 31.24 3.21 -11.44
N ASN A 204 31.96 3.35 -10.34
CA ASN A 204 32.55 4.62 -9.96
C ASN A 204 33.90 4.87 -10.72
N LYS A 205 34.51 6.03 -10.49
CA LYS A 205 35.81 6.42 -11.11
C LYS A 205 36.96 5.43 -10.83
N LYS A 206 36.86 4.59 -9.80
CA LYS A 206 37.87 3.57 -9.46
C LYS A 206 37.54 2.19 -10.07
N GLY A 207 36.45 2.07 -10.84
CA GLY A 207 36.00 0.81 -11.41
C GLY A 207 35.27 -0.10 -10.43
N ILE A 208 34.94 0.38 -9.23
CA ILE A 208 34.16 -0.38 -8.24
C ILE A 208 32.69 -0.41 -8.70
N LEU A 209 32.10 -1.60 -8.68
CA LEU A 209 30.69 -1.81 -9.03
C LEU A 209 29.79 -1.05 -8.04
N LYS A 210 28.87 -0.25 -8.55
CA LYS A 210 27.90 0.55 -7.79
C LYS A 210 26.44 0.20 -8.11
N GLY A 211 26.24 -0.55 -9.17
CA GLY A 211 24.91 -0.98 -9.56
C GLY A 211 24.88 -1.70 -10.90
N LEU A 212 23.70 -2.10 -11.28
CA LEU A 212 23.40 -2.76 -12.55
C LEU A 212 22.09 -2.20 -13.11
N ILE A 213 22.08 -1.76 -14.36
CA ILE A 213 20.88 -1.40 -15.10
C ILE A 213 20.59 -2.49 -16.12
N THR A 214 19.35 -2.96 -16.20
CA THR A 214 18.96 -3.97 -17.17
C THR A 214 17.95 -3.43 -18.19
N TYR A 215 17.92 -4.02 -19.37
CA TYR A 215 16.87 -3.74 -20.38
C TYR A 215 15.46 -3.96 -19.80
N ARG A 216 15.31 -4.98 -18.95
CA ARG A 216 14.04 -5.28 -18.28
C ARG A 216 13.55 -4.13 -17.41
N ASP A 217 14.45 -3.48 -16.68
CA ASP A 217 14.11 -2.34 -15.81
C ASP A 217 13.61 -1.15 -16.63
N ILE A 218 14.26 -0.88 -17.77
CA ILE A 218 13.84 0.18 -18.69
C ILE A 218 12.47 -0.12 -19.30
N LEU A 219 12.25 -1.38 -19.71
CA LEU A 219 10.96 -1.81 -20.25
C LEU A 219 9.83 -1.66 -19.20
N GLN A 220 10.09 -1.99 -17.95
CA GLN A 220 9.11 -1.84 -16.86
C GLN A 220 8.74 -0.37 -16.61
N VAL A 221 9.70 0.55 -16.70
CA VAL A 221 9.41 2.00 -16.62
C VAL A 221 8.47 2.45 -17.73
N HIS A 222 8.64 1.91 -18.92
CA HIS A 222 7.76 2.22 -20.06
C HIS A 222 6.36 1.61 -19.90
N ASN A 223 6.28 0.37 -19.41
CA ASN A 223 5.02 -0.35 -19.25
C ASN A 223 4.18 0.17 -18.06
N HIS A 224 4.82 0.71 -17.02
CA HIS A 224 4.16 1.22 -15.81
C HIS A 224 4.52 2.69 -15.54
N PRO A 225 4.05 3.64 -16.37
CA PRO A 225 4.42 5.05 -16.24
C PRO A 225 3.87 5.71 -14.97
N LEU A 226 2.82 5.15 -14.38
CA LEU A 226 2.22 5.61 -13.13
C LEU A 226 2.83 4.99 -11.88
N ALA A 227 3.78 4.04 -12.02
CA ALA A 227 4.31 3.30 -10.88
C ALA A 227 4.81 4.24 -9.77
N ALA A 228 4.41 3.91 -8.53
CA ALA A 228 4.86 4.60 -7.33
C ALA A 228 6.29 4.16 -7.01
N LYS A 229 7.25 5.06 -7.14
CA LYS A 229 8.69 4.78 -7.05
C LYS A 229 9.39 5.76 -6.11
N ASP A 230 10.43 5.25 -5.46
CA ASP A 230 11.36 6.05 -4.68
C ASP A 230 12.36 6.81 -5.58
N GLN A 231 13.22 7.63 -4.98
CA GLN A 231 14.24 8.40 -5.68
C GLN A 231 15.26 7.54 -6.48
N PHE A 232 15.34 6.25 -6.20
CA PHE A 232 16.20 5.31 -6.90
C PHE A 232 15.46 4.53 -8.00
N GLY A 233 14.19 4.85 -8.27
CA GLY A 233 13.36 4.18 -9.25
C GLY A 233 12.83 2.81 -8.81
N ARG A 234 12.93 2.45 -7.53
CA ARG A 234 12.41 1.21 -6.96
C ARG A 234 10.97 1.41 -6.51
N LEU A 235 10.14 0.37 -6.62
CA LEU A 235 8.75 0.44 -6.18
C LEU A 235 8.65 0.79 -4.70
N LEU A 236 7.68 1.63 -4.35
CA LEU A 236 7.35 1.94 -2.96
C LEU A 236 6.67 0.75 -2.29
N VAL A 237 6.99 0.54 -1.02
CA VAL A 237 6.40 -0.52 -0.18
C VAL A 237 6.30 -0.08 1.26
N GLY A 238 5.13 -0.35 1.86
CA GLY A 238 4.91 -0.20 3.29
C GLY A 238 4.95 -1.55 4.02
N ALA A 239 5.12 -1.51 5.33
CA ALA A 239 5.06 -2.70 6.18
C ALA A 239 4.32 -2.42 7.50
N GLY A 240 3.49 -3.37 7.94
CA GLY A 240 2.83 -3.34 9.24
C GLY A 240 3.76 -3.77 10.36
N VAL A 241 3.68 -3.06 11.49
CA VAL A 241 4.33 -3.43 12.75
C VAL A 241 3.33 -3.36 13.90
N GLY A 242 3.49 -4.20 14.90
CA GLY A 242 2.66 -4.20 16.12
C GLY A 242 3.38 -3.56 17.30
N ILE A 243 2.70 -3.53 18.47
CA ILE A 243 3.26 -3.03 19.73
C ILE A 243 3.84 -4.21 20.51
N THR A 244 4.80 -4.89 19.94
CA THR A 244 5.44 -6.07 20.52
C THR A 244 6.80 -5.72 21.13
N LYS A 245 7.36 -6.59 21.95
CA LYS A 245 8.68 -6.37 22.59
C LYS A 245 9.80 -6.26 21.56
N ASP A 246 9.67 -6.96 20.43
CA ASP A 246 10.62 -7.00 19.30
C ASP A 246 10.40 -5.92 18.24
N ILE A 247 9.54 -4.91 18.50
CA ILE A 247 9.23 -3.86 17.54
C ILE A 247 10.49 -3.14 17.02
N GLY A 248 11.48 -2.90 17.88
CA GLY A 248 12.74 -2.25 17.50
C GLY A 248 13.52 -3.06 16.48
N ASP A 249 13.66 -4.38 16.71
CA ASP A 249 14.39 -5.29 15.83
C ASP A 249 13.68 -5.43 14.47
N ARG A 250 12.33 -5.50 14.49
CA ARG A 250 11.53 -5.56 13.27
C ARG A 250 11.66 -4.29 12.44
N VAL A 251 11.54 -3.11 13.07
CA VAL A 251 11.67 -1.82 12.37
C VAL A 251 13.09 -1.67 11.82
N TYR A 252 14.11 -2.05 12.58
CA TYR A 252 15.51 -2.04 12.12
C TYR A 252 15.71 -2.93 10.88
N ALA A 253 15.25 -4.17 10.93
CA ALA A 253 15.36 -5.10 9.80
C ALA A 253 14.65 -4.59 8.54
N LEU A 254 13.46 -4.00 8.69
CA LEU A 254 12.70 -3.39 7.60
C LEU A 254 13.41 -2.17 7.00
N GLN A 255 13.99 -1.31 7.84
CA GLN A 255 14.76 -0.15 7.40
C GLN A 255 16.01 -0.56 6.61
N GLN A 256 16.73 -1.61 7.06
CA GLN A 256 17.94 -2.12 6.37
C GLN A 256 17.64 -2.63 4.94
N VAL A 257 16.43 -3.09 4.67
CA VAL A 257 16.03 -3.53 3.33
C VAL A 257 15.31 -2.45 2.52
N GLY A 258 15.21 -1.23 3.08
CA GLY A 258 14.73 -0.05 2.38
C GLY A 258 13.20 0.06 2.31
N VAL A 259 12.47 -0.31 3.39
CA VAL A 259 11.05 0.02 3.51
C VAL A 259 10.85 1.53 3.44
N ASP A 260 9.82 1.99 2.73
CA ASP A 260 9.57 3.44 2.56
C ASP A 260 8.76 4.03 3.71
N VAL A 261 7.82 3.25 4.23
CA VAL A 261 6.92 3.67 5.30
C VAL A 261 6.48 2.47 6.13
N ILE A 262 6.34 2.64 7.43
CA ILE A 262 5.72 1.63 8.29
C ILE A 262 4.35 2.09 8.78
N VAL A 263 3.47 1.13 9.06
CA VAL A 263 2.21 1.38 9.75
C VAL A 263 2.23 0.70 11.12
N LEU A 264 2.22 1.51 12.17
CA LEU A 264 2.01 1.05 13.54
C LEU A 264 0.51 0.76 13.69
N ASP A 265 0.16 -0.51 13.56
CA ASP A 265 -1.20 -0.99 13.34
C ASP A 265 -1.80 -1.62 14.61
N SER A 266 -2.79 -0.94 15.19
CA SER A 266 -3.50 -1.35 16.40
C SER A 266 -5.02 -1.21 16.22
N ALA A 267 -5.78 -2.04 16.91
CA ALA A 267 -7.24 -1.90 16.95
C ALA A 267 -7.70 -0.57 17.57
N HIS A 268 -6.88 -0.01 18.48
CA HIS A 268 -7.13 1.29 19.09
C HIS A 268 -5.84 2.10 19.26
N GLY A 269 -5.58 3.01 18.31
CA GLY A 269 -4.36 3.83 18.26
C GLY A 269 -4.28 4.91 19.36
N HIS A 270 -5.42 5.34 19.93
CA HIS A 270 -5.45 6.35 20.98
C HIS A 270 -5.21 5.72 22.37
N THR A 271 -4.12 4.96 22.50
CA THR A 271 -3.68 4.35 23.75
C THR A 271 -2.27 4.79 24.11
N LYS A 272 -1.95 4.78 25.41
CA LYS A 272 -0.61 5.14 25.89
C LYS A 272 0.47 4.29 25.22
N GLY A 273 0.27 2.97 25.09
CA GLY A 273 1.24 2.06 24.49
C GLY A 273 1.55 2.40 23.03
N VAL A 274 0.53 2.71 22.21
CA VAL A 274 0.72 3.14 20.80
C VAL A 274 1.45 4.47 20.71
N ILE A 275 1.04 5.46 21.52
CA ILE A 275 1.66 6.78 21.54
C ILE A 275 3.13 6.72 21.96
N ASP A 276 3.44 5.94 22.99
CA ASP A 276 4.82 5.78 23.46
C ASP A 276 5.68 5.01 22.43
N ALA A 277 5.13 3.95 21.79
CA ALA A 277 5.82 3.22 20.73
C ALA A 277 6.09 4.12 19.52
N LEU A 278 5.13 4.93 19.09
CA LEU A 278 5.30 5.90 18.00
C LEU A 278 6.43 6.89 18.31
N LYS A 279 6.42 7.53 19.49
CA LYS A 279 7.47 8.45 19.91
C LYS A 279 8.85 7.78 19.92
N LYS A 280 8.93 6.54 20.40
CA LYS A 280 10.16 5.76 20.43
C LYS A 280 10.68 5.49 19.02
N ILE A 281 9.82 5.00 18.11
CA ILE A 281 10.22 4.73 16.71
C ILE A 281 10.71 6.02 16.04
N LYS A 282 9.99 7.13 16.15
CA LYS A 282 10.39 8.42 15.55
C LYS A 282 11.71 8.96 16.11
N LYS A 283 12.02 8.66 17.37
CA LYS A 283 13.28 9.02 18.01
C LYS A 283 14.44 8.14 17.53
N ASP A 284 14.25 6.82 17.50
CA ASP A 284 15.31 5.83 17.27
C ASP A 284 15.60 5.65 15.77
N PHE A 285 14.60 5.80 14.90
CA PHE A 285 14.70 5.61 13.44
C PHE A 285 14.44 6.89 12.68
N LYS A 286 15.41 7.80 12.74
CA LYS A 286 15.30 9.12 12.05
C LYS A 286 15.13 8.95 10.54
N GLY A 287 14.24 9.75 9.96
CA GLY A 287 13.94 9.72 8.51
C GLY A 287 12.97 8.63 8.07
N LEU A 288 12.57 7.70 8.94
CA LEU A 288 11.55 6.72 8.63
C LEU A 288 10.14 7.34 8.76
N GLU A 289 9.33 7.18 7.73
CA GLU A 289 7.93 7.60 7.72
C GLU A 289 7.06 6.61 8.50
N VAL A 290 6.21 7.11 9.40
CA VAL A 290 5.39 6.28 10.31
C VAL A 290 3.93 6.70 10.24
N ILE A 291 3.10 5.78 9.78
CA ILE A 291 1.64 5.88 9.87
C ILE A 291 1.21 5.26 11.19
N ALA A 292 0.29 5.88 11.91
CA ALA A 292 -0.23 5.35 13.16
C ALA A 292 -1.76 5.26 13.15
N GLY A 293 -2.32 4.23 13.78
CA GLY A 293 -3.77 4.01 13.90
C GLY A 293 -4.11 2.67 14.55
N ASN A 294 -5.43 2.34 14.65
CA ASN A 294 -6.55 3.09 14.10
C ASN A 294 -7.16 4.01 15.17
N ILE A 295 -7.68 5.13 14.71
CA ILE A 295 -8.47 6.04 15.53
C ILE A 295 -9.81 6.35 14.85
N ALA A 296 -10.73 7.00 15.59
CA ALA A 296 -12.02 7.40 15.04
C ALA A 296 -12.52 8.74 15.62
N THR A 297 -11.67 9.51 16.30
CA THR A 297 -12.05 10.76 16.98
C THR A 297 -11.02 11.86 16.75
N ALA A 298 -11.46 13.11 16.82
CA ALA A 298 -10.59 14.30 16.75
C ALA A 298 -9.46 14.26 17.79
N SER A 299 -9.77 13.85 19.03
CA SER A 299 -8.76 13.74 20.10
C SER A 299 -7.71 12.68 19.82
N GLY A 300 -8.12 11.54 19.25
CA GLY A 300 -7.19 10.48 18.83
C GLY A 300 -6.28 10.95 17.68
N ALA A 301 -6.83 11.64 16.69
CA ALA A 301 -6.05 12.22 15.59
C ALA A 301 -5.01 13.21 16.10
N LYS A 302 -5.43 14.14 16.98
CA LYS A 302 -4.53 15.11 17.59
C LYS A 302 -3.41 14.43 18.39
N ALA A 303 -3.73 13.42 19.21
CA ALA A 303 -2.75 12.72 20.05
C ALA A 303 -1.66 12.03 19.22
N LEU A 304 -2.03 11.35 18.10
CA LEU A 304 -1.07 10.71 17.20
C LEU A 304 -0.25 11.74 16.41
N ALA A 305 -0.88 12.83 15.96
CA ALA A 305 -0.20 13.93 15.31
C ALA A 305 0.87 14.57 16.21
N ASP A 306 0.52 14.87 17.47
CA ASP A 306 1.42 15.45 18.46
C ASP A 306 2.53 14.46 18.90
N ALA A 307 2.32 13.16 18.73
CA ALA A 307 3.32 12.11 18.94
C ALA A 307 4.30 11.93 17.75
N GLY A 308 4.06 12.60 16.60
CA GLY A 308 4.94 12.62 15.45
C GLY A 308 4.57 11.65 14.34
N ALA A 309 3.30 11.24 14.22
CA ALA A 309 2.83 10.47 13.08
C ALA A 309 2.94 11.29 11.79
N ASP A 310 3.41 10.66 10.69
CA ASP A 310 3.49 11.28 9.36
C ASP A 310 2.16 11.13 8.59
N ALA A 311 1.35 10.12 8.95
CA ALA A 311 -0.05 9.99 8.55
C ALA A 311 -0.86 9.25 9.64
N ILE A 312 -2.17 9.45 9.63
CA ILE A 312 -3.09 8.88 10.61
C ILE A 312 -4.11 7.99 9.92
N LYS A 313 -4.24 6.76 10.43
CA LYS A 313 -5.17 5.78 9.89
C LYS A 313 -6.47 5.78 10.70
N VAL A 314 -7.60 6.06 10.01
CA VAL A 314 -8.92 6.29 10.60
C VAL A 314 -9.86 5.14 10.25
N GLY A 315 -10.44 4.52 11.28
CA GLY A 315 -11.44 3.47 11.12
C GLY A 315 -11.42 2.47 12.28
N ILE A 316 -12.45 2.49 13.12
CA ILE A 316 -12.69 1.49 14.18
C ILE A 316 -13.99 0.75 13.84
N GLY A 317 -13.83 -0.50 13.39
CA GLY A 317 -14.92 -1.41 13.09
C GLY A 317 -15.66 -1.26 11.75
N PRO A 318 -15.19 -0.49 10.71
CA PRO A 318 -15.92 -0.37 9.45
C PRO A 318 -15.64 -1.53 8.47
N GLY A 319 -14.62 -2.35 8.70
CA GLY A 319 -14.24 -3.44 7.80
C GLY A 319 -15.33 -4.52 7.69
N SER A 320 -15.49 -5.10 6.49
CA SER A 320 -16.55 -6.09 6.18
C SER A 320 -16.48 -7.39 6.99
N ILE A 321 -15.30 -7.71 7.54
CA ILE A 321 -15.06 -8.91 8.38
C ILE A 321 -14.68 -8.54 9.81
N CYS A 322 -14.86 -7.27 10.19
CA CYS A 322 -14.62 -6.78 11.54
C CYS A 322 -15.91 -6.89 12.38
N THR A 323 -15.79 -7.41 13.60
CA THR A 323 -16.90 -7.52 14.55
C THR A 323 -16.71 -6.68 15.81
N THR A 324 -15.70 -5.81 15.86
CA THR A 324 -15.38 -4.94 17.01
C THR A 324 -16.62 -4.17 17.51
N ARG A 325 -17.41 -3.59 16.60
CA ARG A 325 -18.60 -2.82 16.99
C ARG A 325 -19.69 -3.67 17.67
N ILE A 326 -19.74 -4.96 17.35
CA ILE A 326 -20.72 -5.89 17.91
C ILE A 326 -20.17 -6.52 19.19
N VAL A 327 -18.89 -6.94 19.18
CA VAL A 327 -18.26 -7.65 20.30
C VAL A 327 -17.88 -6.70 21.43
N ALA A 328 -17.25 -5.57 21.10
CA ALA A 328 -16.78 -4.58 22.07
C ALA A 328 -17.76 -3.39 22.25
N GLY A 329 -18.75 -3.24 21.37
CA GLY A 329 -19.69 -2.12 21.40
C GLY A 329 -19.05 -0.76 21.11
N ALA A 330 -17.81 -0.73 20.55
CA ALA A 330 -17.03 0.49 20.32
C ALA A 330 -16.81 0.73 18.82
N GLY A 331 -16.92 1.99 18.39
CA GLY A 331 -16.68 2.40 17.02
C GLY A 331 -17.37 3.73 16.67
N VAL A 332 -17.01 4.28 15.51
CA VAL A 332 -17.65 5.48 14.96
C VAL A 332 -17.93 5.21 13.48
N PRO A 333 -19.11 5.55 12.93
CA PRO A 333 -19.40 5.48 11.49
C PRO A 333 -18.37 6.27 10.68
N GLN A 334 -17.98 5.74 9.52
CA GLN A 334 -16.72 6.10 8.88
C GLN A 334 -16.66 7.54 8.35
N ILE A 335 -17.77 8.07 7.79
CA ILE A 335 -17.83 9.48 7.33
C ILE A 335 -17.61 10.41 8.51
N THR A 336 -18.32 10.19 9.63
CA THR A 336 -18.16 11.00 10.84
C THR A 336 -16.73 10.89 11.38
N ALA A 337 -16.14 9.68 11.44
CA ALA A 337 -14.78 9.50 11.92
C ALA A 337 -13.74 10.26 11.08
N LEU A 338 -13.91 10.28 9.75
CA LEU A 338 -13.04 10.99 8.82
C LEU A 338 -13.14 12.51 8.99
N MET A 339 -14.37 13.05 9.04
CA MET A 339 -14.59 14.49 9.25
C MET A 339 -14.01 14.98 10.57
N GLU A 340 -14.21 14.23 11.66
CA GLU A 340 -13.65 14.51 12.98
C GLU A 340 -12.10 14.53 12.97
N ALA A 341 -11.50 13.47 12.41
CA ALA A 341 -10.05 13.34 12.36
C ALA A 341 -9.42 14.44 11.47
N SER A 342 -10.00 14.68 10.28
CA SER A 342 -9.53 15.70 9.35
C SER A 342 -9.60 17.12 9.96
N SER A 343 -10.71 17.45 10.62
CA SER A 343 -10.88 18.75 11.26
C SER A 343 -9.81 19.04 12.33
N ALA A 344 -9.39 18.00 13.06
CA ALA A 344 -8.43 18.13 14.16
C ALA A 344 -6.99 18.42 13.70
N ILE A 345 -6.65 18.10 12.43
CA ILE A 345 -5.27 18.23 11.91
C ILE A 345 -5.19 19.08 10.63
N LYS A 346 -6.26 19.81 10.30
CA LYS A 346 -6.42 20.56 9.04
C LYS A 346 -5.20 21.42 8.62
N ASN A 347 -4.44 21.92 9.58
CA ASN A 347 -3.28 22.78 9.33
C ASN A 347 -1.93 22.08 9.50
N LYS A 348 -1.91 20.72 9.53
CA LYS A 348 -0.70 19.94 9.70
C LYS A 348 -0.37 19.22 8.39
N ASP A 349 0.92 19.06 8.11
CA ASP A 349 1.41 18.24 6.97
C ASP A 349 1.33 16.74 7.27
N ILE A 350 0.17 16.28 7.70
CA ILE A 350 -0.08 14.89 8.11
C ILE A 350 -1.21 14.33 7.25
N GLY A 351 -0.97 13.18 6.59
CA GLY A 351 -1.97 12.53 5.75
C GLY A 351 -3.06 11.83 6.57
N ILE A 352 -4.28 11.80 6.04
CA ILE A 352 -5.41 11.01 6.57
C ILE A 352 -5.67 9.82 5.67
N ILE A 353 -5.77 8.63 6.26
CA ILE A 353 -6.07 7.38 5.57
C ILE A 353 -7.41 6.85 6.05
N ALA A 354 -8.38 6.72 5.13
CA ALA A 354 -9.64 6.04 5.41
C ALA A 354 -9.43 4.53 5.34
N ASP A 355 -9.52 3.84 6.47
CA ASP A 355 -9.29 2.39 6.55
C ASP A 355 -10.58 1.62 6.83
N GLY A 356 -11.02 0.86 5.83
CA GLY A 356 -12.20 -0.02 5.90
C GLY A 356 -13.51 0.64 5.48
N GLY A 357 -14.52 -0.20 5.23
CA GLY A 357 -15.86 0.20 4.82
C GLY A 357 -16.02 0.44 3.32
N ILE A 358 -14.95 0.50 2.53
CA ILE A 358 -14.98 0.69 1.08
C ILE A 358 -15.45 -0.59 0.39
N ARG A 359 -16.57 -0.51 -0.33
CA ARG A 359 -17.18 -1.62 -1.12
C ARG A 359 -17.27 -1.25 -2.59
N TYR A 360 -17.71 -0.05 -2.87
CA TYR A 360 -17.91 0.50 -4.20
C TYR A 360 -16.93 1.65 -4.48
N THR A 361 -16.75 1.98 -5.75
CA THR A 361 -15.91 3.10 -6.17
C THR A 361 -16.37 4.43 -5.57
N GLY A 362 -17.69 4.63 -5.46
CA GLY A 362 -18.30 5.80 -4.84
C GLY A 362 -17.96 5.98 -3.36
N ASP A 363 -17.74 4.88 -2.61
CA ASP A 363 -17.33 4.96 -1.20
C ASP A 363 -15.94 5.61 -1.08
N MET A 364 -15.02 5.30 -2.01
CA MET A 364 -13.71 5.95 -2.07
C MET A 364 -13.82 7.45 -2.34
N VAL A 365 -14.69 7.85 -3.26
CA VAL A 365 -14.94 9.28 -3.57
C VAL A 365 -15.46 10.00 -2.32
N LYS A 366 -16.44 9.41 -1.63
CA LYS A 366 -17.01 9.94 -0.39
C LYS A 366 -15.97 10.00 0.74
N ALA A 367 -15.10 8.99 0.88
CA ALA A 367 -14.05 8.97 1.89
C ALA A 367 -13.06 10.13 1.69
N ILE A 368 -12.65 10.40 0.45
CA ILE A 368 -11.77 11.51 0.10
C ILE A 368 -12.46 12.84 0.37
N ALA A 369 -13.70 13.02 -0.08
CA ALA A 369 -14.49 14.22 0.18
C ALA A 369 -14.70 14.47 1.69
N ALA A 370 -14.76 13.42 2.52
CA ALA A 370 -14.83 13.53 3.98
C ALA A 370 -13.49 13.92 4.64
N GLY A 371 -12.44 14.12 3.85
CA GLY A 371 -11.14 14.61 4.32
C GLY A 371 -10.03 13.58 4.34
N ALA A 372 -10.21 12.38 3.76
CA ALA A 372 -9.10 11.45 3.56
C ALA A 372 -8.21 11.87 2.38
N ASP A 373 -6.91 11.69 2.51
CA ASP A 373 -5.95 11.83 1.41
C ASP A 373 -5.80 10.52 0.62
N CYS A 374 -5.86 9.39 1.32
CA CYS A 374 -5.78 8.05 0.75
C CYS A 374 -6.82 7.11 1.37
N VAL A 375 -7.14 6.02 0.68
CA VAL A 375 -8.02 4.96 1.19
C VAL A 375 -7.27 3.64 1.29
N MET A 376 -7.42 2.94 2.42
CA MET A 376 -6.87 1.59 2.62
C MET A 376 -7.98 0.56 2.47
N MET A 377 -7.74 -0.43 1.62
CA MET A 377 -8.73 -1.42 1.23
C MET A 377 -8.24 -2.85 1.52
N GLY A 378 -9.06 -3.62 2.24
CA GLY A 378 -8.86 -5.04 2.48
C GLY A 378 -9.71 -5.87 1.51
N GLY A 379 -11.03 -5.91 1.71
CA GLY A 379 -11.95 -6.74 0.93
C GLY A 379 -11.96 -6.47 -0.57
N VAL A 380 -11.68 -5.25 -1.00
CA VAL A 380 -11.59 -4.91 -2.43
C VAL A 380 -10.46 -5.70 -3.09
N PHE A 381 -9.30 -5.79 -2.45
CA PHE A 381 -8.11 -6.44 -3.00
C PHE A 381 -7.97 -7.91 -2.60
N ALA A 382 -8.63 -8.37 -1.53
CA ALA A 382 -8.56 -9.76 -1.08
C ALA A 382 -9.01 -10.77 -2.14
N GLY A 383 -9.94 -10.38 -3.04
CA GLY A 383 -10.44 -11.22 -4.13
C GLY A 383 -9.54 -11.27 -5.37
N THR A 384 -8.43 -10.52 -5.41
CA THR A 384 -7.58 -10.46 -6.60
C THR A 384 -6.61 -11.63 -6.72
N GLU A 385 -6.12 -11.89 -7.93
CA GLU A 385 -5.15 -12.96 -8.22
C GLU A 385 -3.84 -12.79 -7.44
N GLU A 386 -3.46 -11.56 -7.13
CA GLU A 386 -2.21 -11.21 -6.47
C GLU A 386 -2.27 -11.34 -4.95
N SER A 387 -3.46 -11.41 -4.35
CA SER A 387 -3.62 -11.58 -2.90
C SER A 387 -3.11 -12.96 -2.44
N PRO A 388 -2.52 -13.07 -1.23
CA PRO A 388 -1.98 -14.33 -0.73
C PRO A 388 -3.05 -15.33 -0.27
N GLY A 389 -4.29 -14.89 -0.04
CA GLY A 389 -5.38 -15.77 0.37
C GLY A 389 -5.55 -16.97 -0.55
N GLU A 390 -5.82 -18.13 0.01
CA GLU A 390 -6.01 -19.38 -0.75
C GLU A 390 -7.18 -19.27 -1.73
N THR A 391 -7.01 -19.82 -2.94
CA THR A 391 -8.08 -19.89 -3.93
C THR A 391 -8.96 -21.11 -3.66
N ILE A 392 -10.24 -20.87 -3.42
CA ILE A 392 -11.24 -21.88 -3.09
C ILE A 392 -12.23 -22.00 -4.24
N ILE A 393 -12.51 -23.25 -4.67
CA ILE A 393 -13.60 -23.52 -5.62
C ILE A 393 -14.82 -23.97 -4.81
N TYR A 394 -15.92 -23.25 -4.94
CA TYR A 394 -17.15 -23.55 -4.26
C TYR A 394 -18.35 -23.33 -5.20
N GLU A 395 -19.21 -24.33 -5.32
CA GLU A 395 -20.35 -24.32 -6.25
C GLU A 395 -19.96 -23.90 -7.69
N GLY A 396 -18.83 -24.42 -8.19
CA GLY A 396 -18.32 -24.15 -9.53
C GLY A 396 -17.75 -22.74 -9.74
N ARG A 397 -17.67 -21.91 -8.70
CA ARG A 397 -17.11 -20.55 -8.74
C ARG A 397 -15.83 -20.43 -7.94
N LYS A 398 -14.94 -19.54 -8.39
CA LYS A 398 -13.69 -19.22 -7.66
C LYS A 398 -13.94 -18.18 -6.57
N PHE A 399 -13.38 -18.44 -5.41
CA PHE A 399 -13.32 -17.53 -4.26
C PHE A 399 -11.88 -17.43 -3.76
N LYS A 400 -11.60 -16.40 -2.97
CA LYS A 400 -10.37 -16.24 -2.21
C LYS A 400 -10.69 -16.28 -0.72
N GLN A 401 -9.84 -16.93 0.06
CA GLN A 401 -9.90 -16.84 1.51
C GLN A 401 -9.67 -15.39 1.95
N TYR A 402 -10.51 -14.93 2.86
CA TYR A 402 -10.40 -13.59 3.43
C TYR A 402 -10.75 -13.63 4.90
N ARG A 403 -9.85 -13.15 5.77
CA ARG A 403 -10.07 -13.15 7.21
C ARG A 403 -9.68 -11.84 7.87
N GLY A 404 -10.40 -11.49 8.95
CA GLY A 404 -10.07 -10.36 9.81
C GLY A 404 -8.83 -10.64 10.63
N MET A 405 -8.03 -9.61 10.90
CA MET A 405 -6.86 -9.72 11.78
C MET A 405 -7.25 -10.07 13.23
N GLY A 406 -8.50 -9.81 13.63
CA GLY A 406 -9.09 -10.24 14.91
C GLY A 406 -9.79 -11.59 14.86
N SER A 407 -9.67 -12.38 13.79
CA SER A 407 -10.17 -13.75 13.73
C SER A 407 -9.29 -14.70 14.54
N LEU A 408 -9.84 -15.81 15.00
CA LEU A 408 -9.10 -16.80 15.79
C LEU A 408 -7.83 -17.28 15.06
N GLY A 409 -7.93 -17.59 13.77
CA GLY A 409 -6.79 -18.05 12.98
C GLY A 409 -5.72 -16.99 12.79
N ALA A 410 -6.09 -15.71 12.57
CA ALA A 410 -5.12 -14.63 12.46
C ALA A 410 -4.45 -14.31 13.81
N MET A 411 -5.21 -14.32 14.90
CA MET A 411 -4.67 -14.09 16.26
C MET A 411 -3.69 -15.19 16.67
N ALA A 412 -3.99 -16.44 16.35
CA ALA A 412 -3.09 -17.57 16.60
C ALA A 412 -1.78 -17.50 15.79
N GLN A 413 -1.75 -16.76 14.68
CA GLN A 413 -0.58 -16.55 13.83
C GLN A 413 0.19 -15.26 14.11
N GLY A 414 -0.17 -14.48 15.15
CA GLY A 414 0.61 -13.34 15.60
C GLY A 414 -0.08 -11.98 15.56
N SER A 415 -1.42 -11.89 15.31
CA SER A 415 -2.15 -10.62 15.36
C SER A 415 -2.85 -10.35 16.68
N SER A 416 -2.66 -11.17 17.71
CA SER A 416 -3.26 -11.00 19.03
C SER A 416 -2.84 -9.70 19.72
N ASP A 417 -1.60 -9.22 19.50
CA ASP A 417 -1.10 -7.95 20.00
C ASP A 417 -1.89 -6.74 19.47
N ARG A 418 -2.41 -6.80 18.23
CA ARG A 418 -3.26 -5.77 17.66
C ARG A 418 -4.51 -5.50 18.54
N TYR A 419 -4.99 -6.54 19.20
CA TYR A 419 -6.19 -6.53 20.05
C TYR A 419 -5.87 -6.60 21.55
N PHE A 420 -4.61 -6.33 21.93
CA PHE A 420 -4.13 -6.35 23.31
C PHE A 420 -4.32 -7.70 24.01
N GLN A 421 -4.24 -8.80 23.27
CA GLN A 421 -4.42 -10.18 23.77
C GLN A 421 -3.14 -11.03 23.62
N ASP A 422 -1.98 -10.40 23.47
CA ASP A 422 -0.66 -11.05 23.32
C ASP A 422 -0.17 -11.74 24.61
N GLY A 423 -0.78 -11.45 25.76
CA GLY A 423 -0.53 -12.15 27.03
C GLY A 423 -1.24 -13.50 27.16
N GLU A 424 -2.21 -13.82 26.29
CA GLU A 424 -2.94 -15.09 26.34
C GLU A 424 -2.25 -16.16 25.48
N THR A 425 -1.94 -17.29 26.10
CA THR A 425 -1.22 -18.41 25.44
C THR A 425 -2.15 -19.48 24.89
N GLN A 426 -3.40 -19.50 25.30
CA GLN A 426 -4.39 -20.48 24.90
C GLN A 426 -5.35 -19.88 23.86
N SER A 427 -5.27 -20.32 22.61
CA SER A 427 -6.11 -19.82 21.51
C SER A 427 -7.63 -19.90 21.79
N LYS A 428 -8.06 -20.85 22.60
CA LYS A 428 -9.47 -21.00 23.03
C LYS A 428 -9.97 -19.87 23.94
N LYS A 429 -9.08 -19.07 24.52
CA LYS A 429 -9.43 -17.95 25.38
C LYS A 429 -9.41 -16.59 24.66
N TYR A 430 -9.01 -16.55 23.40
CA TYR A 430 -9.15 -15.32 22.62
C TYR A 430 -10.59 -14.88 22.49
N VAL A 431 -10.82 -13.59 22.57
CA VAL A 431 -12.09 -12.94 22.24
C VAL A 431 -11.97 -12.34 20.84
N PRO A 432 -12.45 -13.03 19.81
CA PRO A 432 -12.25 -12.58 18.43
C PRO A 432 -13.12 -11.35 18.11
N GLU A 433 -12.50 -10.38 17.45
CA GLU A 433 -13.14 -9.18 16.91
C GLU A 433 -13.17 -9.19 15.38
N GLY A 434 -13.14 -10.36 14.79
CA GLY A 434 -13.19 -10.57 13.33
C GLY A 434 -13.56 -11.99 12.99
N ILE A 435 -14.03 -12.17 11.76
CA ILE A 435 -14.45 -13.46 11.22
C ILE A 435 -13.49 -13.94 10.12
N GLU A 436 -13.60 -15.23 9.79
CA GLU A 436 -12.99 -15.86 8.63
C GLU A 436 -14.07 -16.15 7.60
N GLY A 437 -13.78 -15.90 6.34
CA GLY A 437 -14.72 -16.08 5.26
C GLY A 437 -14.04 -16.23 3.90
N ARG A 438 -14.83 -16.16 2.87
CA ARG A 438 -14.39 -16.14 1.48
C ARG A 438 -15.00 -14.96 0.75
N ILE A 439 -14.27 -14.43 -0.22
CA ILE A 439 -14.73 -13.36 -1.11
C ILE A 439 -14.67 -13.85 -2.56
N ALA A 440 -15.60 -13.39 -3.39
CA ALA A 440 -15.60 -13.74 -4.80
C ALA A 440 -14.26 -13.35 -5.46
N TYR A 441 -13.74 -14.23 -6.33
CA TYR A 441 -12.57 -13.93 -7.15
C TYR A 441 -12.87 -12.80 -8.13
N LYS A 442 -11.98 -11.81 -8.21
CA LYS A 442 -12.18 -10.55 -8.95
C LYS A 442 -11.22 -10.36 -10.14
N GLY A 443 -10.47 -11.39 -10.53
CA GLY A 443 -9.47 -11.25 -11.59
C GLY A 443 -8.17 -10.59 -11.11
N PHE A 444 -7.47 -9.93 -12.02
CA PHE A 444 -6.21 -9.28 -11.71
C PHE A 444 -6.40 -7.92 -11.03
N LEU A 445 -5.45 -7.56 -10.18
CA LEU A 445 -5.49 -6.31 -9.42
C LEU A 445 -5.63 -5.07 -10.32
N TYR A 446 -4.91 -5.01 -11.44
CA TYR A 446 -4.96 -3.86 -12.35
C TYR A 446 -6.38 -3.57 -12.88
N GLU A 447 -7.21 -4.61 -13.08
CA GLU A 447 -8.61 -4.47 -13.52
C GLU A 447 -9.43 -3.79 -12.43
N VAL A 448 -9.26 -4.22 -11.19
CA VAL A 448 -9.95 -3.61 -10.03
C VAL A 448 -9.50 -2.17 -9.81
N VAL A 449 -8.19 -1.90 -9.87
CA VAL A 449 -7.64 -0.54 -9.75
C VAL A 449 -8.17 0.37 -10.86
N HIS A 450 -8.26 -0.13 -12.10
CA HIS A 450 -8.81 0.61 -13.22
C HIS A 450 -10.26 1.07 -12.96
N GLN A 451 -11.12 0.19 -12.43
CA GLN A 451 -12.51 0.52 -12.10
C GLN A 451 -12.57 1.57 -10.97
N PHE A 452 -11.77 1.41 -9.92
CA PHE A 452 -11.74 2.35 -8.80
C PHE A 452 -11.20 3.72 -9.23
N ALA A 453 -10.12 3.77 -10.02
CA ALA A 453 -9.60 5.00 -10.56
C ALA A 453 -10.58 5.70 -11.51
N GLY A 454 -11.30 4.91 -12.33
CA GLY A 454 -12.38 5.41 -13.19
C GLY A 454 -13.53 6.03 -12.39
N GLY A 455 -13.99 5.34 -11.34
CA GLY A 455 -15.04 5.85 -10.45
C GLY A 455 -14.62 7.11 -9.69
N LEU A 456 -13.36 7.19 -9.23
CA LEU A 456 -12.81 8.39 -8.61
C LEU A 456 -12.84 9.57 -9.57
N ARG A 457 -12.34 9.39 -10.80
CA ARG A 457 -12.33 10.43 -11.84
C ARG A 457 -13.73 10.89 -12.19
N ALA A 458 -14.69 9.96 -12.30
CA ALA A 458 -16.10 10.30 -12.53
C ALA A 458 -16.67 11.14 -11.39
N GLY A 459 -16.47 10.74 -10.13
CA GLY A 459 -16.92 11.51 -8.96
C GLY A 459 -16.30 12.89 -8.88
N MET A 460 -14.99 13.03 -9.17
CA MET A 460 -14.32 14.33 -9.28
C MET A 460 -14.94 15.20 -10.37
N GLY A 461 -15.23 14.62 -11.53
CA GLY A 461 -15.92 15.33 -12.62
C GLY A 461 -17.29 15.84 -12.24
N TYR A 462 -18.12 15.02 -11.54
CA TYR A 462 -19.43 15.45 -11.03
C TYR A 462 -19.34 16.57 -9.99
N CYS A 463 -18.28 16.59 -9.18
CA CYS A 463 -18.07 17.62 -8.15
C CYS A 463 -17.30 18.85 -8.66
N GLY A 464 -16.88 18.87 -9.94
CA GLY A 464 -16.08 19.95 -10.51
C GLY A 464 -14.66 20.06 -9.91
N ALA A 465 -14.14 18.97 -9.34
CA ALA A 465 -12.85 18.93 -8.65
C ALA A 465 -11.74 18.49 -9.61
N LYS A 466 -10.74 19.33 -9.83
CA LYS A 466 -9.59 19.01 -10.70
C LYS A 466 -8.52 18.14 -10.02
N ASP A 467 -8.51 18.13 -8.68
CA ASP A 467 -7.56 17.38 -7.86
C ASP A 467 -8.20 16.89 -6.55
N ILE A 468 -7.45 16.10 -5.77
CA ILE A 468 -7.90 15.52 -4.49
C ILE A 468 -8.25 16.63 -3.48
N HIS A 469 -7.48 17.72 -3.44
CA HIS A 469 -7.72 18.80 -2.49
C HIS A 469 -9.04 19.53 -2.77
N GLU A 470 -9.38 19.76 -4.05
CA GLU A 470 -10.67 20.33 -4.41
C GLU A 470 -11.83 19.36 -4.11
N LEU A 471 -11.65 18.04 -4.32
CA LEU A 471 -12.65 17.04 -3.95
C LEU A 471 -12.94 17.05 -2.43
N GLN A 472 -11.94 17.31 -1.58
CA GLN A 472 -12.13 17.46 -0.13
C GLN A 472 -12.98 18.67 0.28
N GLN A 473 -13.28 19.58 -0.65
CA GLN A 473 -14.20 20.72 -0.43
C GLN A 473 -15.64 20.41 -0.89
N ALA A 474 -15.89 19.25 -1.49
CA ALA A 474 -17.21 18.87 -1.97
C ALA A 474 -18.22 18.73 -0.82
N THR A 475 -19.46 19.06 -1.09
CA THR A 475 -20.54 19.08 -0.09
C THR A 475 -21.36 17.80 -0.16
N PHE A 476 -21.78 17.31 1.00
CA PHE A 476 -22.64 16.15 1.12
C PHE A 476 -24.10 16.52 1.31
N ILE A 477 -24.99 15.63 0.83
CA ILE A 477 -26.37 15.56 1.25
C ILE A 477 -26.57 14.26 2.02
N GLN A 478 -27.23 14.32 3.17
CA GLN A 478 -27.66 13.14 3.90
C GLN A 478 -28.90 12.56 3.21
N ILE A 479 -28.92 11.23 3.04
CA ILE A 479 -30.03 10.51 2.40
C ILE A 479 -30.72 9.59 3.39
N THR A 480 -31.95 9.23 3.08
CA THR A 480 -32.73 8.24 3.84
C THR A 480 -32.51 6.83 3.30
N ASN A 481 -33.01 5.82 4.02
CA ASN A 481 -33.01 4.44 3.52
C ASN A 481 -33.76 4.31 2.18
N ALA A 482 -34.76 5.14 1.92
CA ALA A 482 -35.45 5.19 0.63
C ALA A 482 -34.52 5.74 -0.47
N GLY A 483 -33.80 6.82 -0.20
CA GLY A 483 -32.77 7.35 -1.10
C GLY A 483 -31.63 6.38 -1.37
N MET A 484 -31.24 5.56 -0.37
CA MET A 484 -30.27 4.50 -0.60
C MET A 484 -30.79 3.41 -1.54
N ARG A 485 -32.05 3.01 -1.40
CA ARG A 485 -32.68 2.05 -2.34
C ARG A 485 -32.76 2.61 -3.75
N GLU A 486 -33.13 3.89 -3.90
CA GLU A 486 -33.16 4.60 -5.19
C GLU A 486 -31.77 4.65 -5.86
N SER A 487 -30.68 4.69 -5.05
CA SER A 487 -29.29 4.72 -5.55
C SER A 487 -28.83 3.41 -6.17
N HIS A 488 -29.50 2.29 -5.90
CA HIS A 488 -29.22 1.00 -6.51
C HIS A 488 -30.16 0.71 -7.67
N PRO A 489 -29.76 -0.10 -8.67
CA PRO A 489 -30.70 -0.60 -9.68
C PRO A 489 -31.91 -1.26 -9.02
N HIS A 490 -33.11 -0.79 -9.35
CA HIS A 490 -34.38 -1.27 -8.81
C HIS A 490 -35.39 -1.47 -9.95
N ASP A 491 -36.39 -2.30 -9.71
CA ASP A 491 -37.46 -2.63 -10.66
C ASP A 491 -36.96 -3.21 -12.00
N VAL A 492 -35.74 -3.77 -12.03
CA VAL A 492 -35.15 -4.46 -13.17
C VAL A 492 -34.41 -5.71 -12.73
N GLU A 493 -34.37 -6.71 -13.59
CA GLU A 493 -33.53 -7.89 -13.41
C GLU A 493 -32.19 -7.68 -14.12
N ILE A 494 -31.08 -7.88 -13.38
CA ILE A 494 -29.73 -7.72 -13.92
C ILE A 494 -29.40 -8.94 -14.77
N THR A 495 -29.37 -8.78 -16.09
CA THR A 495 -29.01 -9.84 -17.04
C THR A 495 -27.51 -9.92 -17.31
N ARG A 496 -26.75 -8.84 -17.03
CA ARG A 496 -25.30 -8.77 -17.15
C ARG A 496 -24.74 -7.85 -16.06
N GLU A 497 -23.87 -8.41 -15.23
CA GLU A 497 -23.17 -7.63 -14.18
C GLU A 497 -22.19 -6.63 -14.80
N ALA A 498 -22.09 -5.45 -14.19
CA ALA A 498 -21.05 -4.48 -14.51
C ALA A 498 -19.79 -4.80 -13.68
N PRO A 499 -18.57 -4.58 -14.21
CA PRO A 499 -17.33 -4.91 -13.50
C PRO A 499 -17.12 -4.13 -12.20
N ASN A 500 -17.85 -3.03 -12.02
CA ASN A 500 -17.77 -2.14 -10.85
C ASN A 500 -19.05 -2.16 -9.99
N TYR A 501 -20.01 -3.00 -10.32
CA TYR A 501 -21.23 -3.17 -9.55
C TYR A 501 -21.63 -4.65 -9.47
N SER A 502 -21.71 -5.16 -8.26
CA SER A 502 -22.26 -6.48 -7.92
C SER A 502 -23.24 -6.33 -6.74
N ARG A 503 -24.33 -7.10 -6.77
CA ARG A 503 -25.26 -7.22 -5.64
C ARG A 503 -24.76 -8.15 -4.57
#